data_527778276a1f58c34ffa3df7f10ad9c1
#
_entry.id   527778276a1f58c34ffa3df7f10ad9c1
#
_cell.length_a   1.000
_cell.length_b   1.000
_cell.length_c   1.000
_cell.angle_alpha   90.00
_cell.angle_beta   90.00
_cell.angle_gamma   90.00
#
_symmetry.space_group_name_H-M   'P 1'
#
loop_
_entity.id
_entity.type
_entity.pdbx_description
1 polymer ?
#
loop_
_entity_poly.entity_id
_entity_poly.type
_entity_poly.pdbx_seq_one_letter_code
_entity_poly.pdbx_strand_id
1 'polypeptide(L)'
;GSATIDTLSNGRLILGLGTSSVPIVEDFHGEKFETPVQRMREYVEIIRLSLMKKQINYSGKIFDLKNFTLLIEPKRQSIPIYLAAINQKMVNLCWEIADGVIFYLRPLDEMQKTISKMQSQKKIDVACQIITCISKDSEEAIQRAKKTVAFYVSVGKIYREFLAKNGFKNETNNIFEEFKKSGFKSNHELVTDSM
;
A
#
# COMPACT_ATOMS: atom_id res chain seq x y z
N GLY A 1 -2.90 20.18 1.88
CA GLY A 1 -2.58 19.10 2.84
C GLY A 1 -1.09 18.86 2.98
N SER A 2 -0.44 18.10 2.04
CA SER A 2 0.96 17.67 2.22
C SER A 2 1.95 18.82 2.39
N ALA A 3 1.88 19.86 1.57
CA ALA A 3 2.76 21.03 1.70
C ALA A 3 2.58 21.74 3.05
N THR A 4 1.34 21.84 3.55
CA THR A 4 1.05 22.43 4.86
C THR A 4 1.67 21.61 6.00
N ILE A 5 1.46 20.28 5.98
CA ILE A 5 2.01 19.36 7.00
C ILE A 5 3.53 19.37 6.96
N ASP A 6 4.11 19.41 5.76
CA ASP A 6 5.56 19.50 5.60
C ASP A 6 6.15 20.77 6.20
N THR A 7 5.48 21.90 5.99
CA THR A 7 5.86 23.18 6.60
C THR A 7 5.75 23.13 8.13
N LEU A 8 4.63 22.66 8.67
CA LEU A 8 4.40 22.54 10.12
C LEU A 8 5.37 21.54 10.79
N SER A 9 5.72 20.47 10.12
CA SER A 9 6.68 19.47 10.62
C SER A 9 8.14 19.86 10.42
N ASN A 10 8.42 21.04 9.88
CA ASN A 10 9.76 21.49 9.54
C ASN A 10 10.51 20.53 8.59
N GLY A 11 9.82 20.10 7.53
CA GLY A 11 10.41 19.28 6.48
C GLY A 11 10.57 17.77 6.83
N ARG A 12 9.79 17.26 7.77
CA ARG A 12 9.83 15.85 8.20
C ARG A 12 8.79 14.95 7.54
N LEU A 13 7.93 15.50 6.67
CA LEU A 13 6.90 14.70 6.02
C LEU A 13 7.50 13.69 5.04
N ILE A 14 7.02 12.47 5.11
CA ILE A 14 7.09 11.44 4.06
C ILE A 14 5.65 11.20 3.61
N LEU A 15 5.37 11.34 2.32
CA LEU A 15 4.03 11.15 1.79
C LEU A 15 3.83 9.71 1.32
N GLY A 16 3.01 8.95 2.05
CA GLY A 16 2.60 7.60 1.65
C GLY A 16 1.37 7.63 0.74
N LEU A 17 1.40 6.91 -0.38
CA LEU A 17 0.28 6.77 -1.30
C LEU A 17 -0.03 5.30 -1.58
N GLY A 18 -1.30 4.98 -1.74
CA GLY A 18 -1.78 3.64 -2.11
C GLY A 18 -3.05 3.70 -2.96
N THR A 19 -3.29 2.65 -3.74
CA THR A 19 -4.44 2.59 -4.66
C THR A 19 -5.74 2.17 -4.01
N SER A 20 -5.72 1.78 -2.73
CA SER A 20 -6.85 1.16 -2.04
C SER A 20 -7.29 -0.17 -2.71
N SER A 21 -8.54 -0.55 -2.59
CA SER A 21 -9.13 -1.77 -3.13
C SER A 21 -10.43 -1.46 -3.87
N VAL A 22 -10.84 -2.40 -4.74
CA VAL A 22 -12.07 -2.26 -5.54
C VAL A 22 -13.28 -1.89 -4.67
N PRO A 23 -13.62 -2.62 -3.57
CA PRO A 23 -14.80 -2.28 -2.78
C PRO A 23 -14.73 -0.88 -2.15
N ILE A 24 -13.55 -0.46 -1.71
CA ILE A 24 -13.42 0.88 -1.11
C ILE A 24 -13.59 1.97 -2.17
N VAL A 25 -12.97 1.80 -3.34
CA VAL A 25 -13.04 2.81 -4.40
C VAL A 25 -14.41 2.83 -5.06
N GLU A 26 -14.99 1.66 -5.37
CA GLU A 26 -16.25 1.58 -6.12
C GLU A 26 -17.47 1.74 -5.21
N ASP A 27 -17.54 0.99 -4.09
CA ASP A 27 -18.73 0.99 -3.24
C ASP A 27 -18.79 2.20 -2.30
N PHE A 28 -17.61 2.64 -1.74
CA PHE A 28 -17.61 3.72 -0.75
C PHE A 28 -17.41 5.10 -1.36
N HIS A 29 -16.64 5.20 -2.46
CA HIS A 29 -16.35 6.49 -3.11
C HIS A 29 -17.11 6.70 -4.42
N GLY A 30 -17.78 5.68 -4.96
CA GLY A 30 -18.53 5.79 -6.21
C GLY A 30 -17.66 6.00 -7.47
N GLU A 31 -16.35 5.70 -7.36
CA GLU A 31 -15.38 5.88 -8.43
C GLU A 31 -15.02 4.52 -9.05
N LYS A 32 -14.58 4.51 -10.30
CA LYS A 32 -14.12 3.26 -10.94
C LYS A 32 -12.69 2.92 -10.57
N PHE A 33 -12.45 1.66 -10.20
CA PHE A 33 -11.11 1.12 -9.95
C PHE A 33 -10.45 0.67 -11.25
N GLU A 34 -10.05 1.62 -12.06
CA GLU A 34 -9.43 1.38 -13.38
C GLU A 34 -7.98 1.85 -13.43
N THR A 35 -7.13 1.09 -14.14
CA THR A 35 -5.73 1.45 -14.43
C THR A 35 -4.92 1.96 -13.22
N PRO A 36 -4.94 1.26 -12.04
CA PRO A 36 -4.39 1.80 -10.79
C PRO A 36 -2.90 2.15 -10.88
N VAL A 37 -2.12 1.43 -11.68
CA VAL A 37 -0.68 1.71 -11.88
C VAL A 37 -0.47 3.02 -12.64
N GLN A 38 -1.23 3.23 -13.73
CA GLN A 38 -1.16 4.47 -14.50
C GLN A 38 -1.65 5.67 -13.69
N ARG A 39 -2.77 5.50 -12.97
CA ARG A 39 -3.32 6.54 -12.08
C ARG A 39 -2.32 6.94 -11.00
N MET A 40 -1.64 5.97 -10.38
CA MET A 40 -0.61 6.24 -9.38
C MET A 40 0.59 6.98 -9.96
N ARG A 41 1.03 6.61 -11.17
CA ARG A 41 2.10 7.32 -11.89
C ARG A 41 1.75 8.79 -12.04
N GLU A 42 0.58 9.08 -12.60
CA GLU A 42 0.16 10.46 -12.85
C GLU A 42 -0.03 11.25 -11.56
N TYR A 43 -0.54 10.64 -10.47
CA TYR A 43 -0.57 11.29 -9.16
C TYR A 43 0.82 11.71 -8.67
N VAL A 44 1.81 10.83 -8.75
CA VAL A 44 3.18 11.15 -8.34
C VAL A 44 3.76 12.27 -9.18
N GLU A 45 3.58 12.22 -10.50
CA GLU A 45 4.04 13.25 -11.43
C GLU A 45 3.41 14.62 -11.13
N ILE A 46 2.08 14.66 -10.97
CA ILE A 46 1.33 15.88 -10.64
C ILE A 46 1.78 16.45 -9.29
N ILE A 47 1.93 15.61 -8.27
CA ILE A 47 2.38 16.04 -6.94
C ILE A 47 3.79 16.65 -7.03
N ARG A 48 4.73 15.98 -7.70
CA ARG A 48 6.11 16.48 -7.85
C ARG A 48 6.13 17.82 -8.61
N LEU A 49 5.40 17.90 -9.74
CA LEU A 49 5.29 19.14 -10.49
C LEU A 49 4.70 20.28 -9.67
N SER A 50 3.64 19.99 -8.89
CA SER A 50 2.98 21.00 -8.06
C SER A 50 3.84 21.51 -6.91
N LEU A 51 4.77 20.68 -6.40
CA LEU A 51 5.73 21.11 -5.38
C LEU A 51 6.87 21.97 -5.97
N MET A 52 7.23 21.74 -7.22
CA MET A 52 8.36 22.39 -7.90
C MET A 52 7.96 23.70 -8.59
N LYS A 53 6.75 23.81 -9.09
CA LYS A 53 6.29 24.89 -9.94
C LYS A 53 5.11 25.62 -9.31
N LYS A 54 5.12 26.97 -9.45
CA LYS A 54 4.02 27.80 -8.97
C LYS A 54 2.69 27.52 -9.69
N GLN A 55 2.76 27.24 -10.99
CA GLN A 55 1.61 26.89 -11.82
C GLN A 55 1.98 25.74 -12.74
N ILE A 56 1.08 24.78 -12.88
CA ILE A 56 1.27 23.61 -13.75
C ILE A 56 0.13 23.44 -14.75
N ASN A 57 0.51 22.95 -15.92
CA ASN A 57 -0.37 22.27 -16.86
C ASN A 57 0.11 20.82 -16.96
N TYR A 58 -0.81 19.88 -16.97
CA TYR A 58 -0.51 18.47 -17.05
C TYR A 58 -1.52 17.79 -17.96
N SER A 59 -1.07 17.07 -18.97
CA SER A 59 -1.90 16.28 -19.87
C SER A 59 -1.43 14.84 -19.84
N GLY A 60 -2.13 14.00 -19.08
CA GLY A 60 -1.89 12.57 -18.92
C GLY A 60 -2.94 11.73 -19.66
N LYS A 61 -2.93 10.44 -19.38
CA LYS A 61 -3.96 9.51 -19.89
C LYS A 61 -5.24 9.56 -19.05
N ILE A 62 -5.14 10.00 -17.80
CA ILE A 62 -6.22 9.99 -16.82
C ILE A 62 -6.54 11.42 -16.37
N PHE A 63 -5.53 12.22 -16.11
CA PHE A 63 -5.69 13.59 -15.62
C PHE A 63 -5.31 14.62 -16.67
N ASP A 64 -6.13 15.66 -16.80
CA ASP A 64 -5.83 16.86 -17.59
C ASP A 64 -6.05 18.08 -16.71
N LEU A 65 -4.96 18.78 -16.36
CA LEU A 65 -4.98 19.94 -15.49
C LEU A 65 -4.52 21.17 -16.26
N LYS A 66 -5.26 22.27 -16.12
CA LYS A 66 -4.94 23.55 -16.74
C LYS A 66 -4.81 24.62 -15.67
N ASN A 67 -3.66 25.32 -15.68
CA ASN A 67 -3.38 26.45 -14.79
C ASN A 67 -3.55 26.12 -13.30
N PHE A 68 -3.31 24.86 -12.91
CA PHE A 68 -3.40 24.47 -11.51
C PHE A 68 -2.28 25.13 -10.68
N THR A 69 -2.65 25.73 -9.55
CA THR A 69 -1.72 26.40 -8.65
C THR A 69 -2.02 25.98 -7.22
N LEU A 70 -0.97 25.65 -6.44
CA LEU A 70 -1.11 25.47 -5.00
C LEU A 70 -1.36 26.83 -4.33
N LEU A 71 -2.33 26.88 -3.41
CA LEU A 71 -2.64 28.08 -2.63
C LEU A 71 -1.58 28.39 -1.55
N ILE A 72 -0.71 27.43 -1.27
CA ILE A 72 0.39 27.54 -0.31
C ILE A 72 1.71 27.29 -1.02
N GLU A 73 2.71 28.10 -0.74
CA GLU A 73 4.06 27.88 -1.25
C GLU A 73 4.74 26.75 -0.47
N PRO A 74 5.18 25.67 -1.14
CA PRO A 74 5.87 24.57 -0.49
C PRO A 74 7.22 25.01 0.07
N LYS A 75 7.52 24.66 1.32
CA LYS A 75 8.83 24.93 1.94
C LYS A 75 9.94 24.11 1.28
N ARG A 76 9.62 22.90 0.81
CA ARG A 76 10.52 22.04 0.04
C ARG A 76 9.94 21.78 -1.35
N GLN A 77 10.78 21.81 -2.37
CA GLN A 77 10.41 21.46 -3.74
C GLN A 77 10.31 19.94 -3.95
N SER A 78 10.77 19.14 -3.01
CA SER A 78 10.69 17.67 -3.04
C SER A 78 10.35 17.13 -1.66
N ILE A 79 9.18 16.49 -1.56
CA ILE A 79 8.76 15.71 -0.41
C ILE A 79 8.93 14.23 -0.78
N PRO A 80 9.59 13.39 0.03
CA PRO A 80 9.71 11.96 -0.27
C PRO A 80 8.33 11.31 -0.42
N ILE A 81 8.17 10.53 -1.49
CA ILE A 81 6.92 9.82 -1.81
C ILE A 81 7.18 8.33 -1.73
N TYR A 82 6.45 7.65 -0.84
CA TYR A 82 6.47 6.20 -0.69
C TYR A 82 5.18 5.61 -1.25
N LEU A 83 5.27 4.53 -2.02
CA LEU A 83 4.11 3.87 -2.61
C LEU A 83 3.87 2.50 -1.99
N ALA A 84 2.62 2.24 -1.62
CA ALA A 84 2.21 0.92 -1.17
C ALA A 84 2.10 -0.05 -2.35
N ALA A 85 2.72 -1.23 -2.26
CA ALA A 85 2.76 -2.20 -3.33
C ALA A 85 2.57 -3.63 -2.84
N ILE A 86 1.66 -4.37 -3.51
CA ILE A 86 1.47 -5.81 -3.30
C ILE A 86 1.94 -6.57 -4.54
N ASN A 87 1.37 -6.30 -5.72
CA ASN A 87 1.69 -7.00 -6.94
C ASN A 87 2.95 -6.43 -7.64
N GLN A 88 3.56 -7.27 -8.51
CA GLN A 88 4.81 -6.93 -9.19
C GLN A 88 4.74 -5.66 -10.06
N LYS A 89 3.59 -5.37 -10.67
CA LYS A 89 3.44 -4.17 -11.51
C LYS A 89 3.58 -2.89 -10.67
N MET A 90 2.97 -2.87 -9.48
CA MET A 90 3.09 -1.74 -8.55
C MET A 90 4.49 -1.69 -7.93
N VAL A 91 5.09 -2.83 -7.59
CA VAL A 91 6.49 -2.90 -7.13
C VAL A 91 7.42 -2.27 -8.17
N ASN A 92 7.30 -2.63 -9.44
CA ASN A 92 8.12 -2.05 -10.50
C ASN A 92 7.93 -0.53 -10.59
N LEU A 93 6.69 -0.05 -10.49
CA LEU A 93 6.40 1.39 -10.48
C LEU A 93 7.08 2.09 -9.29
N CYS A 94 7.07 1.49 -8.08
CA CYS A 94 7.75 2.09 -6.92
C CYS A 94 9.22 2.34 -7.22
N TRP A 95 9.94 1.33 -7.75
CA TRP A 95 11.36 1.48 -8.08
C TRP A 95 11.63 2.45 -9.22
N GLU A 96 10.66 2.63 -10.11
CA GLU A 96 10.80 3.58 -11.22
C GLU A 96 10.67 5.04 -10.76
N ILE A 97 9.61 5.37 -9.99
CA ILE A 97 9.22 6.77 -9.75
C ILE A 97 9.19 7.20 -8.29
N ALA A 98 9.20 6.27 -7.32
CA ALA A 98 9.10 6.61 -5.91
C ALA A 98 10.45 6.76 -5.22
N ASP A 99 10.43 7.36 -4.03
CA ASP A 99 11.58 7.45 -3.12
C ASP A 99 11.61 6.27 -2.17
N GLY A 100 10.48 5.59 -1.98
CA GLY A 100 10.38 4.38 -1.17
C GLY A 100 9.18 3.52 -1.52
N VAL A 101 9.19 2.28 -1.02
CA VAL A 101 8.09 1.32 -1.11
C VAL A 101 7.58 0.98 0.29
N ILE A 102 6.27 0.74 0.42
CA ILE A 102 5.65 0.25 1.64
C ILE A 102 5.08 -1.15 1.37
N PHE A 103 5.60 -2.14 2.08
CA PHE A 103 5.11 -3.51 2.06
C PHE A 103 4.19 -3.79 3.25
N TYR A 104 3.19 -4.64 3.02
CA TYR A 104 2.27 -5.13 4.04
C TYR A 104 1.81 -6.55 3.74
N LEU A 105 1.69 -7.39 4.76
CA LEU A 105 1.26 -8.80 4.64
C LEU A 105 2.02 -9.57 3.55
N ARG A 106 3.32 -9.42 3.53
CA ARG A 106 4.21 -10.06 2.57
C ARG A 106 5.05 -11.13 3.27
N PRO A 107 5.05 -12.39 2.81
CA PRO A 107 5.91 -13.43 3.38
C PRO A 107 7.38 -13.03 3.33
N LEU A 108 8.12 -13.36 4.39
CA LEU A 108 9.50 -12.91 4.58
C LEU A 108 10.42 -13.30 3.42
N ASP A 109 10.36 -14.57 2.99
CA ASP A 109 11.21 -15.08 1.90
C ASP A 109 10.93 -14.37 0.57
N GLU A 110 9.64 -14.10 0.29
CA GLU A 110 9.24 -13.39 -0.91
C GLU A 110 9.70 -11.93 -0.84
N MET A 111 9.55 -11.29 0.31
CA MET A 111 10.00 -9.93 0.54
C MET A 111 11.51 -9.80 0.35
N GLN A 112 12.32 -10.71 0.91
CA GLN A 112 13.78 -10.74 0.75
C GLN A 112 14.18 -10.90 -0.71
N LYS A 113 13.55 -11.83 -1.44
CA LYS A 113 13.79 -12.04 -2.88
C LYS A 113 13.46 -10.79 -3.71
N THR A 114 12.29 -10.18 -3.44
CA THR A 114 11.87 -8.97 -4.13
C THR A 114 12.82 -7.81 -3.85
N ILE A 115 13.16 -7.54 -2.59
CA ILE A 115 14.08 -6.47 -2.21
C ILE A 115 15.46 -6.70 -2.86
N SER A 116 16.04 -7.87 -2.73
CA SER A 116 17.36 -8.19 -3.30
C SER A 116 17.41 -7.95 -4.82
N LYS A 117 16.38 -8.43 -5.53
CA LYS A 117 16.25 -8.24 -6.98
C LYS A 117 16.12 -6.78 -7.36
N MET A 118 15.26 -6.03 -6.67
CA MET A 118 14.95 -4.66 -7.07
C MET A 118 16.03 -3.68 -6.64
N GLN A 119 16.63 -3.85 -5.46
CA GLN A 119 17.74 -3.02 -4.96
C GLN A 119 19.04 -3.20 -5.74
N SER A 120 19.22 -4.31 -6.47
CA SER A 120 20.34 -4.47 -7.42
C SER A 120 20.25 -3.55 -8.64
N GLN A 121 19.06 -3.07 -8.96
CA GLN A 121 18.81 -2.19 -10.11
C GLN A 121 18.88 -0.71 -9.71
N LYS A 122 18.19 -0.34 -8.65
CA LYS A 122 18.13 1.02 -8.10
C LYS A 122 17.85 0.93 -6.60
N LYS A 123 18.56 1.69 -5.80
CA LYS A 123 18.29 1.77 -4.35
C LYS A 123 17.20 2.79 -4.06
N ILE A 124 16.16 2.37 -3.33
CA ILE A 124 15.12 3.21 -2.74
C ILE A 124 14.89 2.76 -1.29
N ASP A 125 14.21 3.56 -0.50
CA ASP A 125 13.83 3.17 0.86
C ASP A 125 12.81 2.03 0.84
N VAL A 126 12.91 1.11 1.81
CA VAL A 126 11.97 0.01 1.98
C VAL A 126 11.38 0.07 3.38
N ALA A 127 10.08 0.32 3.46
CA ALA A 127 9.30 0.26 4.68
C ALA A 127 8.43 -1.00 4.69
N CYS A 128 8.26 -1.61 5.85
CA CYS A 128 7.33 -2.72 6.04
C CYS A 128 6.41 -2.44 7.22
N GLN A 129 5.12 -2.51 6.97
CA GLN A 129 4.12 -2.50 8.03
C GLN A 129 3.97 -3.92 8.58
N ILE A 130 4.17 -4.10 9.88
CA ILE A 130 4.11 -5.38 10.57
C ILE A 130 2.95 -5.36 11.55
N ILE A 131 2.12 -6.42 11.54
CA ILE A 131 1.09 -6.63 12.55
C ILE A 131 1.80 -6.87 13.89
N THR A 132 1.53 -6.01 14.86
CA THR A 132 2.14 -6.09 16.18
C THR A 132 1.04 -6.09 17.23
N CYS A 133 1.00 -7.12 18.06
CA CYS A 133 0.06 -7.26 19.17
C CYS A 133 0.83 -7.42 20.47
N ILE A 134 0.46 -6.65 21.48
CA ILE A 134 1.08 -6.67 22.80
C ILE A 134 0.04 -7.10 23.83
N SER A 135 0.37 -8.13 24.62
CA SER A 135 -0.40 -8.56 25.80
C SER A 135 0.55 -9.12 26.85
N LYS A 136 0.10 -9.20 28.11
CA LYS A 136 0.79 -9.96 29.16
C LYS A 136 0.68 -11.47 28.93
N ASP A 137 -0.35 -11.90 28.25
CA ASP A 137 -0.56 -13.27 27.77
C ASP A 137 -0.17 -13.35 26.28
N SER A 138 0.86 -14.15 25.98
CA SER A 138 1.34 -14.34 24.61
C SER A 138 0.30 -15.03 23.72
N GLU A 139 -0.51 -15.94 24.25
CA GLU A 139 -1.56 -16.58 23.47
C GLU A 139 -2.63 -15.56 23.03
N GLU A 140 -3.03 -14.67 23.92
CA GLU A 140 -3.95 -13.57 23.57
C GLU A 140 -3.37 -12.67 22.46
N ALA A 141 -2.07 -12.35 22.54
CA ALA A 141 -1.40 -11.54 21.51
C ALA A 141 -1.40 -12.25 20.14
N ILE A 142 -1.08 -13.55 20.13
CA ILE A 142 -1.10 -14.38 18.91
C ILE A 142 -2.51 -14.44 18.32
N GLN A 143 -3.52 -14.68 19.13
CA GLN A 143 -4.91 -14.74 18.66
C GLN A 143 -5.39 -13.39 18.07
N ARG A 144 -4.97 -12.27 18.63
CA ARG A 144 -5.24 -10.95 18.05
C ARG A 144 -4.56 -10.76 16.69
N ALA A 145 -3.30 -11.19 16.55
CA ALA A 145 -2.58 -11.14 15.28
C ALA A 145 -3.26 -12.03 14.22
N LYS A 146 -3.62 -13.27 14.58
CA LYS A 146 -4.35 -14.21 13.71
C LYS A 146 -5.69 -13.63 13.22
N LYS A 147 -6.46 -12.96 14.08
CA LYS A 147 -7.69 -12.25 13.67
C LYS A 147 -7.43 -11.18 12.60
N THR A 148 -6.34 -10.44 12.72
CA THR A 148 -5.98 -9.43 11.73
C THR A 148 -5.61 -10.07 10.39
N VAL A 149 -4.79 -11.12 10.38
CA VAL A 149 -4.46 -11.87 9.15
C VAL A 149 -5.73 -12.44 8.50
N ALA A 150 -6.58 -13.12 9.29
CA ALA A 150 -7.84 -13.69 8.82
C ALA A 150 -8.77 -12.63 8.21
N PHE A 151 -8.86 -11.44 8.82
CA PHE A 151 -9.61 -10.33 8.26
C PHE A 151 -9.14 -9.98 6.84
N TYR A 152 -7.84 -9.73 6.65
CA TYR A 152 -7.32 -9.37 5.33
C TYR A 152 -7.45 -10.47 4.30
N VAL A 153 -7.28 -11.73 4.70
CA VAL A 153 -7.52 -12.89 3.80
C VAL A 153 -8.99 -12.98 3.39
N SER A 154 -9.90 -12.68 4.29
CA SER A 154 -11.35 -12.77 4.05
C SER A 154 -11.86 -11.67 3.13
N VAL A 155 -11.57 -10.40 3.44
CA VAL A 155 -12.14 -9.26 2.71
C VAL A 155 -11.23 -8.73 1.61
N GLY A 156 -9.92 -8.95 1.72
CA GLY A 156 -8.92 -8.43 0.79
C GLY A 156 -8.53 -9.44 -0.29
N LYS A 157 -9.28 -9.54 -1.38
CA LYS A 157 -8.98 -10.46 -2.49
C LYS A 157 -7.52 -10.42 -2.92
N ILE A 158 -6.94 -9.22 -3.03
CA ILE A 158 -5.54 -9.05 -3.48
C ILE A 158 -4.53 -9.66 -2.50
N TYR A 159 -4.77 -9.54 -1.18
CA TYR A 159 -3.92 -10.16 -0.16
C TYR A 159 -4.06 -11.68 -0.18
N ARG A 160 -5.28 -12.18 -0.25
CA ARG A 160 -5.55 -13.62 -0.35
C ARG A 160 -4.85 -14.25 -1.55
N GLU A 161 -4.98 -13.66 -2.73
CA GLU A 161 -4.34 -14.16 -3.95
C GLU A 161 -2.81 -14.06 -3.88
N PHE A 162 -2.29 -12.99 -3.28
CA PHE A 162 -0.85 -12.81 -3.11
C PHE A 162 -0.26 -13.88 -2.15
N LEU A 163 -0.87 -14.07 -0.99
CA LEU A 163 -0.45 -15.09 -0.04
C LEU A 163 -0.59 -16.51 -0.64
N ALA A 164 -1.69 -16.79 -1.34
CA ALA A 164 -1.89 -18.08 -2.01
C ALA A 164 -0.78 -18.41 -3.04
N LYS A 165 -0.31 -17.40 -3.80
CA LYS A 165 0.79 -17.56 -4.76
C LYS A 165 2.15 -17.76 -4.10
N ASN A 166 2.27 -17.37 -2.84
CA ASN A 166 3.53 -17.40 -2.08
C ASN A 166 3.55 -18.45 -0.96
N GLY A 167 2.89 -19.58 -1.20
CA GLY A 167 3.00 -20.78 -0.36
C GLY A 167 1.81 -21.06 0.55
N PHE A 168 0.85 -20.12 0.70
CA PHE A 168 -0.28 -20.23 1.63
C PHE A 168 -1.63 -20.49 0.95
N LYS A 169 -1.63 -21.27 -0.15
CA LYS A 169 -2.85 -21.51 -0.94
C LYS A 169 -3.94 -22.23 -0.14
N ASN A 170 -3.57 -23.27 0.59
CA ASN A 170 -4.52 -24.06 1.35
C ASN A 170 -5.08 -23.26 2.53
N GLU A 171 -4.21 -22.59 3.27
CA GLU A 171 -4.56 -21.76 4.42
C GLU A 171 -5.52 -20.63 4.01
N THR A 172 -5.18 -19.91 2.98
CA THR A 172 -6.01 -18.78 2.50
C THR A 172 -7.37 -19.25 1.98
N ASN A 173 -7.43 -20.42 1.32
CA ASN A 173 -8.70 -21.00 0.89
C ASN A 173 -9.56 -21.41 2.09
N ASN A 174 -8.98 -22.12 3.05
CA ASN A 174 -9.71 -22.60 4.23
C ASN A 174 -10.25 -21.41 5.05
N ILE A 175 -9.44 -20.38 5.29
CA ILE A 175 -9.85 -19.17 5.99
C ILE A 175 -11.03 -18.50 5.25
N PHE A 176 -10.96 -18.41 3.94
CA PHE A 176 -12.01 -17.76 3.15
C PHE A 176 -13.31 -18.56 3.08
N GLU A 177 -13.22 -19.91 2.94
CA GLU A 177 -14.40 -20.78 2.97
C GLU A 177 -15.09 -20.74 4.35
N GLU A 178 -14.31 -20.75 5.42
CA GLU A 178 -14.85 -20.61 6.76
C GLU A 178 -15.50 -19.23 6.98
N PHE A 179 -14.87 -18.17 6.49
CA PHE A 179 -15.48 -16.83 6.51
C PHE A 179 -16.84 -16.78 5.81
N LYS A 180 -17.00 -17.46 4.67
CA LYS A 180 -18.30 -17.53 3.97
C LYS A 180 -19.38 -18.25 4.77
N LYS A 181 -19.00 -19.22 5.62
CA LYS A 181 -19.93 -20.02 6.45
C LYS A 181 -20.31 -19.31 7.74
N SER A 182 -19.33 -18.76 8.45
CA SER A 182 -19.48 -18.30 9.83
C SER A 182 -19.11 -16.83 10.07
N GLY A 183 -18.71 -16.09 9.02
CA GLY A 183 -18.18 -14.75 9.15
C GLY A 183 -16.80 -14.76 9.85
N PHE A 184 -16.58 -13.79 10.73
CA PHE A 184 -15.32 -13.65 11.47
C PHE A 184 -15.26 -14.44 12.79
N LYS A 185 -16.19 -15.38 13.03
CA LYS A 185 -16.30 -16.06 14.33
C LYS A 185 -15.13 -17.00 14.61
N SER A 186 -14.78 -17.85 13.64
CA SER A 186 -13.80 -18.94 13.78
C SER A 186 -12.70 -18.97 12.71
N ASN A 187 -12.82 -18.17 11.66
CA ASN A 187 -11.88 -18.20 10.55
C ASN A 187 -10.42 -17.89 10.94
N HIS A 188 -10.19 -17.19 12.04
CA HIS A 188 -8.85 -16.87 12.55
C HIS A 188 -8.13 -18.09 13.16
N GLU A 189 -8.86 -19.12 13.59
CA GLU A 189 -8.28 -20.37 14.10
C GLU A 189 -7.54 -21.16 13.01
N LEU A 190 -7.86 -20.88 11.73
CA LEU A 190 -7.24 -21.49 10.57
C LEU A 190 -5.95 -20.78 10.10
N VAL A 191 -5.59 -19.67 10.74
CA VAL A 191 -4.32 -18.98 10.50
C VAL A 191 -3.20 -19.75 11.19
N THR A 192 -2.26 -20.27 10.40
CA THR A 192 -1.10 -20.98 10.93
C THR A 192 -0.02 -20.03 11.44
N ASP A 193 0.87 -20.52 12.30
CA ASP A 193 1.96 -19.71 12.84
C ASP A 193 3.02 -19.35 11.78
N SER A 194 2.99 -20.01 10.63
CA SER A 194 3.86 -19.73 9.49
C SER A 194 3.35 -18.62 8.58
N MET A 195 2.11 -18.18 8.73
CA MET A 195 1.52 -17.07 8.00
C MET A 195 1.91 -15.72 8.61
#